data_09a6cd2b93efac6d218047c1b97379cb
#
_entry.id   09a6cd2b93efac6d218047c1b97379cb
#
_cell.length_a   1.000
_cell.length_b   1.000
_cell.length_c   1.000
_cell.angle_alpha   90.00
_cell.angle_beta   90.00
_cell.angle_gamma   90.00
#
_symmetry.space_group_name_H-M   'P 1'
#
loop_
_entity.id
_entity.type
_entity.pdbx_description
1 polymer ?
#
loop_
_entity_poly.entity_id
_entity_poly.type
_entity_poly.pdbx_seq_one_letter_code
_entity_poly.pdbx_strand_id
1 'polypeptide(L)'
;MPPIFNAWLDWLPLLEDKPPNTIKAYNQGVRRVLSFAEKNPNELSPDFLNQAELTDTVRSMRSSGEMSKATLNQTLAALNSFYDFCVADGLVKEVPDIKRIRKVAKLDVPQVDPEYYRPSEIRDLYETAASQDTKHGKRVLWPERDLAMCSFFAVLGLRASELIDADINWISRERLIDNDEQATWMMQVLGKGRRIRRLPLSPELVEVNEIWQKEREERFGKARPDDPLFVTKADSKDPGGKRFTYQNLRYWLRILNRIAGLRDRSPHSLRHTAGVQLASDGVPINAIQSLLGHANISTTSIYTELAGGELVGVVKKSGANTLLGDTLKGS
;
A
#
# COMPACT_ATOMS: atom_id res chain seq x y z
N MET A 1 17.98 0.85 -25.82
CA MET A 1 16.65 1.44 -26.07
C MET A 1 16.83 2.79 -26.72
N PRO A 2 15.98 3.18 -27.67
CA PRO A 2 16.11 4.44 -28.40
C PRO A 2 15.94 5.66 -27.50
N PRO A 3 16.45 6.83 -27.92
CA PRO A 3 16.37 8.07 -27.15
C PRO A 3 14.96 8.43 -26.70
N ILE A 4 13.95 8.22 -27.55
CA ILE A 4 12.54 8.48 -27.25
C ILE A 4 12.02 7.69 -26.04
N PHE A 5 12.46 6.46 -25.88
CA PHE A 5 12.05 5.63 -24.75
C PHE A 5 12.64 6.14 -23.43
N ASN A 6 13.90 6.56 -23.45
CA ASN A 6 14.53 7.15 -22.28
C ASN A 6 13.89 8.50 -21.95
N ALA A 7 13.63 9.34 -22.95
CA ALA A 7 12.91 10.60 -22.75
C ALA A 7 11.53 10.40 -22.10
N TRP A 8 10.76 9.40 -22.56
CA TRP A 8 9.50 9.05 -21.91
C TRP A 8 9.69 8.58 -20.46
N LEU A 9 10.69 7.73 -20.18
CA LEU A 9 10.96 7.28 -18.80
C LEU A 9 11.36 8.43 -17.88
N ASP A 10 12.09 9.42 -18.38
CA ASP A 10 12.47 10.63 -17.65
C ASP A 10 11.27 11.59 -17.48
N TRP A 11 10.35 11.62 -18.45
CA TRP A 11 9.12 12.40 -18.40
C TRP A 11 8.15 11.91 -17.32
N LEU A 12 8.07 10.59 -17.07
CA LEU A 12 7.14 9.99 -16.11
C LEU A 12 7.26 10.54 -14.67
N PRO A 13 8.45 10.66 -14.06
CA PRO A 13 8.59 11.24 -12.73
C PRO A 13 8.46 12.75 -12.71
N LEU A 14 8.86 13.44 -13.80
CA LEU A 14 8.97 14.89 -13.85
C LEU A 14 7.62 15.58 -14.11
N LEU A 15 6.84 15.08 -15.06
CA LEU A 15 5.57 15.70 -15.48
C LEU A 15 4.33 14.91 -15.05
N GLU A 16 4.44 13.60 -14.87
CA GLU A 16 3.34 12.75 -14.44
C GLU A 16 3.41 12.32 -12.97
N ASP A 17 4.42 12.73 -12.24
CA ASP A 17 4.63 12.37 -10.82
C ASP A 17 4.47 10.85 -10.55
N LYS A 18 4.95 10.02 -11.50
CA LYS A 18 4.85 8.57 -11.37
C LYS A 18 5.89 8.02 -10.40
N PRO A 19 5.48 7.20 -9.42
CA PRO A 19 6.44 6.60 -8.50
C PRO A 19 7.33 5.54 -9.19
N PRO A 20 8.54 5.27 -8.65
CA PRO A 20 9.52 4.36 -9.25
C PRO A 20 8.98 2.98 -9.63
N ASN A 21 8.10 2.40 -8.80
CA ASN A 21 7.48 1.11 -9.10
C ASN A 21 6.55 1.17 -10.31
N THR A 22 5.83 2.28 -10.52
CA THR A 22 4.99 2.48 -11.71
C THR A 22 5.87 2.63 -12.95
N ILE A 23 6.95 3.39 -12.86
CA ILE A 23 7.92 3.56 -13.96
C ILE A 23 8.52 2.20 -14.37
N LYS A 24 8.92 1.39 -13.38
CA LYS A 24 9.42 0.03 -13.63
C LYS A 24 8.37 -0.84 -14.31
N ALA A 25 7.12 -0.81 -13.84
CA ALA A 25 6.02 -1.56 -14.43
C ALA A 25 5.68 -1.10 -15.85
N TYR A 26 5.74 0.20 -16.11
CA TYR A 26 5.51 0.80 -17.43
C TYR A 26 6.63 0.42 -18.40
N ASN A 27 7.88 0.52 -17.98
CA ASN A 27 9.04 0.04 -18.75
C ASN A 27 8.85 -1.43 -19.19
N GLN A 28 8.49 -2.30 -18.22
CA GLN A 28 8.23 -3.71 -18.52
C GLN A 28 7.02 -3.90 -19.45
N GLY A 29 5.98 -3.10 -19.31
CA GLY A 29 4.78 -3.15 -20.15
C GLY A 29 5.10 -2.90 -21.62
N VAL A 30 5.78 -1.79 -21.94
CA VAL A 30 6.17 -1.48 -23.32
C VAL A 30 7.12 -2.54 -23.89
N ARG A 31 8.11 -3.00 -23.13
CA ARG A 31 9.00 -4.10 -23.57
C ARG A 31 8.27 -5.40 -23.91
N ARG A 32 7.22 -5.75 -23.15
CA ARG A 32 6.39 -6.92 -23.46
C ARG A 32 5.70 -6.78 -24.80
N VAL A 33 5.11 -5.60 -25.09
CA VAL A 33 4.44 -5.38 -26.36
C VAL A 33 5.43 -5.49 -27.51
N LEU A 34 6.60 -4.90 -27.39
CA LEU A 34 7.66 -5.02 -28.40
C LEU A 34 8.06 -6.47 -28.64
N SER A 35 8.23 -7.27 -27.59
CA SER A 35 8.56 -8.68 -27.69
C SER A 35 7.47 -9.49 -28.40
N PHE A 36 6.18 -9.27 -28.07
CA PHE A 36 5.07 -9.98 -28.70
C PHE A 36 4.77 -9.52 -30.12
N ALA A 37 5.10 -8.27 -30.44
CA ALA A 37 4.99 -7.72 -31.78
C ALA A 37 6.23 -8.06 -32.67
N GLU A 38 7.20 -8.79 -32.11
CA GLU A 38 8.46 -9.13 -32.79
C GLU A 38 9.20 -7.88 -33.33
N LYS A 39 9.03 -6.75 -32.62
CA LYS A 39 9.68 -5.47 -32.98
C LYS A 39 11.01 -5.33 -32.21
N ASN A 40 12.03 -4.84 -32.91
CA ASN A 40 13.30 -4.54 -32.28
C ASN A 40 13.15 -3.36 -31.29
N PRO A 41 13.48 -3.55 -29.99
CA PRO A 41 13.39 -2.47 -29.00
C PRO A 41 14.23 -1.23 -29.34
N ASN A 42 15.22 -1.34 -30.18
CA ASN A 42 16.07 -0.20 -30.60
C ASN A 42 15.46 0.60 -31.74
N GLU A 43 14.38 0.10 -32.35
CA GLU A 43 13.64 0.75 -33.45
C GLU A 43 12.28 1.30 -32.98
N LEU A 44 12.07 1.39 -31.67
CA LEU A 44 10.86 1.98 -31.12
C LEU A 44 10.70 3.42 -31.60
N SER A 45 9.61 3.65 -32.33
CA SER A 45 9.18 4.96 -32.82
C SER A 45 7.78 5.28 -32.30
N PRO A 46 7.32 6.53 -32.37
CA PRO A 46 5.97 6.89 -31.93
C PRO A 46 4.85 6.13 -32.65
N ASP A 47 5.10 5.70 -33.87
CA ASP A 47 4.19 4.99 -34.78
C ASP A 47 4.56 3.50 -34.96
N PHE A 48 5.29 2.91 -34.03
CA PHE A 48 5.82 1.54 -34.11
C PHE A 48 4.76 0.45 -34.29
N LEU A 49 3.51 0.70 -33.91
CA LEU A 49 2.35 -0.16 -34.12
C LEU A 49 1.13 0.69 -34.47
N ASN A 50 0.49 0.35 -35.58
CA ASN A 50 -0.82 0.91 -35.91
C ASN A 50 -1.95 0.22 -35.10
N GLN A 51 -3.19 0.72 -35.26
CA GLN A 51 -4.37 0.21 -34.54
C GLN A 51 -4.61 -1.30 -34.75
N ALA A 52 -4.41 -1.81 -35.95
CA ALA A 52 -4.64 -3.21 -36.27
C ALA A 52 -3.53 -4.10 -35.66
N GLU A 53 -2.27 -3.75 -35.90
CA GLU A 53 -1.11 -4.47 -35.38
C GLU A 53 -1.16 -4.54 -33.85
N LEU A 54 -1.46 -3.44 -33.17
CA LEU A 54 -1.56 -3.42 -31.72
C LEU A 54 -2.74 -4.27 -31.22
N THR A 55 -3.87 -4.26 -31.92
CA THR A 55 -5.01 -5.10 -31.56
C THR A 55 -4.65 -6.58 -31.67
N ASP A 56 -3.97 -6.98 -32.73
CA ASP A 56 -3.57 -8.37 -32.96
C ASP A 56 -2.47 -8.81 -31.98
N THR A 57 -1.50 -7.94 -31.68
CA THR A 57 -0.50 -8.17 -30.64
C THR A 57 -1.16 -8.43 -29.27
N VAL A 58 -2.13 -7.60 -28.87
CA VAL A 58 -2.83 -7.75 -27.59
C VAL A 58 -3.68 -9.03 -27.56
N ARG A 59 -4.29 -9.42 -28.69
CA ARG A 59 -4.98 -10.71 -28.80
C ARG A 59 -4.04 -11.88 -28.66
N SER A 60 -2.87 -11.83 -29.28
CA SER A 60 -1.81 -12.85 -29.16
C SER A 60 -1.33 -12.94 -27.70
N MET A 61 -1.02 -11.83 -27.08
CA MET A 61 -0.65 -11.77 -25.66
C MET A 61 -1.72 -12.39 -24.74
N ARG A 62 -2.99 -12.18 -25.07
CA ARG A 62 -4.09 -12.79 -24.31
C ARG A 62 -4.21 -14.28 -24.54
N SER A 63 -4.04 -14.74 -25.78
CA SER A 63 -4.20 -16.14 -26.20
C SER A 63 -3.03 -17.02 -25.71
N SER A 64 -1.84 -16.45 -25.46
CA SER A 64 -0.69 -17.19 -24.93
C SER A 64 -0.95 -17.77 -23.53
N GLY A 65 -1.89 -17.21 -22.77
CA GLY A 65 -2.18 -17.65 -21.41
C GLY A 65 -1.11 -17.28 -20.37
N GLU A 66 0.00 -16.68 -20.81
CA GLU A 66 1.14 -16.33 -19.94
C GLU A 66 0.85 -15.16 -19.00
N MET A 67 -0.19 -14.37 -19.30
CA MET A 67 -0.49 -13.15 -18.57
C MET A 67 -1.94 -13.06 -18.11
N SER A 68 -2.11 -12.55 -16.88
CA SER A 68 -3.44 -12.22 -16.38
C SER A 68 -4.04 -11.01 -17.12
N LYS A 69 -5.37 -10.89 -17.12
CA LYS A 69 -6.07 -9.69 -17.64
C LYS A 69 -5.59 -8.41 -16.94
N ALA A 70 -5.28 -8.47 -15.66
CA ALA A 70 -4.75 -7.33 -14.90
C ALA A 70 -3.38 -6.90 -15.43
N THR A 71 -2.49 -7.85 -15.73
CA THR A 71 -1.18 -7.59 -16.34
C THR A 71 -1.31 -6.98 -17.74
N LEU A 72 -2.25 -7.49 -18.55
CA LEU A 72 -2.53 -6.91 -19.87
C LEU A 72 -3.06 -5.48 -19.76
N ASN A 73 -3.98 -5.21 -18.84
CA ASN A 73 -4.48 -3.86 -18.59
C ASN A 73 -3.39 -2.90 -18.13
N GLN A 74 -2.46 -3.36 -17.28
CA GLN A 74 -1.29 -2.58 -16.87
C GLN A 74 -0.36 -2.31 -18.06
N THR A 75 -0.14 -3.29 -18.92
CA THR A 75 0.64 -3.15 -20.16
C THR A 75 0.01 -2.10 -21.09
N LEU A 76 -1.31 -2.13 -21.28
CA LEU A 76 -2.03 -1.13 -22.06
C LEU A 76 -2.01 0.26 -21.41
N ALA A 77 -1.99 0.35 -20.09
CA ALA A 77 -1.81 1.63 -19.40
C ALA A 77 -0.42 2.21 -19.64
N ALA A 78 0.61 1.38 -19.69
CA ALA A 78 1.97 1.80 -20.03
C ALA A 78 2.06 2.33 -21.48
N LEU A 79 1.44 1.64 -22.42
CA LEU A 79 1.37 2.10 -23.82
C LEU A 79 0.61 3.41 -23.95
N ASN A 80 -0.53 3.54 -23.28
CA ASN A 80 -1.28 4.79 -23.30
C ASN A 80 -0.42 5.95 -22.83
N SER A 81 0.30 5.77 -21.72
CA SER A 81 1.22 6.80 -21.19
C SER A 81 2.36 7.10 -22.17
N PHE A 82 2.89 6.12 -22.87
CA PHE A 82 3.90 6.35 -23.92
C PHE A 82 3.34 7.16 -25.08
N TYR A 83 2.14 6.84 -25.55
CA TYR A 83 1.49 7.59 -26.62
C TYR A 83 1.06 9.00 -26.17
N ASP A 84 0.61 9.17 -24.93
CA ASP A 84 0.29 10.49 -24.36
C ASP A 84 1.55 11.39 -24.35
N PHE A 85 2.71 10.83 -23.98
CA PHE A 85 4.01 11.52 -24.10
C PHE A 85 4.31 11.89 -25.56
N CYS A 86 4.17 10.95 -26.49
CA CYS A 86 4.46 11.22 -27.92
C CYS A 86 3.56 12.32 -28.49
N VAL A 87 2.30 12.39 -28.09
CA VAL A 87 1.37 13.46 -28.49
C VAL A 87 1.75 14.78 -27.85
N ALA A 88 2.05 14.79 -26.55
CA ALA A 88 2.42 15.99 -25.80
C ALA A 88 3.72 16.62 -26.32
N ASP A 89 4.66 15.80 -26.76
CA ASP A 89 5.94 16.23 -27.35
C ASP A 89 5.86 16.51 -28.87
N GLY A 90 4.65 16.42 -29.44
CA GLY A 90 4.39 16.74 -30.85
C GLY A 90 4.97 15.73 -31.87
N LEU A 91 5.36 14.53 -31.40
CA LEU A 91 5.98 13.50 -32.24
C LEU A 91 4.99 12.77 -33.15
N VAL A 92 3.72 12.72 -32.76
CA VAL A 92 2.63 12.12 -33.54
C VAL A 92 1.35 12.93 -33.37
N LYS A 93 0.47 12.86 -34.37
CA LYS A 93 -0.87 13.49 -34.33
C LYS A 93 -1.96 12.51 -33.94
N GLU A 94 -1.79 11.24 -34.27
CA GLU A 94 -2.79 10.19 -34.05
C GLU A 94 -2.10 8.98 -33.40
N VAL A 95 -2.78 8.36 -32.47
CA VAL A 95 -2.31 7.19 -31.71
C VAL A 95 -3.40 6.11 -31.69
N PRO A 96 -3.05 4.83 -31.48
CA PRO A 96 -4.03 3.76 -31.37
C PRO A 96 -5.00 4.00 -30.21
N ASP A 97 -6.29 3.71 -30.46
CA ASP A 97 -7.34 3.78 -29.44
C ASP A 97 -7.24 2.59 -28.46
N ILE A 98 -6.57 2.81 -27.36
CA ILE A 98 -6.37 1.82 -26.29
C ILE A 98 -7.68 1.39 -25.64
N LYS A 99 -8.68 2.28 -25.56
CA LYS A 99 -10.01 1.94 -24.99
C LYS A 99 -10.71 0.92 -25.87
N ARG A 100 -10.70 1.14 -27.19
CA ARG A 100 -11.25 0.21 -28.17
C ARG A 100 -10.54 -1.15 -28.11
N ILE A 101 -9.20 -1.17 -27.98
CA ILE A 101 -8.42 -2.40 -27.88
C ILE A 101 -8.82 -3.19 -26.63
N ARG A 102 -8.95 -2.56 -25.45
CA ARG A 102 -9.43 -3.20 -24.24
C ARG A 102 -10.77 -3.90 -24.43
N LYS A 103 -11.72 -3.21 -25.05
CA LYS A 103 -13.06 -3.75 -25.34
C LYS A 103 -13.00 -4.95 -26.30
N VAL A 104 -12.30 -4.81 -27.41
CA VAL A 104 -12.16 -5.88 -28.43
C VAL A 104 -11.44 -7.10 -27.87
N ALA A 105 -10.41 -6.90 -27.04
CA ALA A 105 -9.68 -7.96 -26.39
C ALA A 105 -10.41 -8.54 -25.15
N LYS A 106 -11.61 -8.05 -24.81
CA LYS A 106 -12.40 -8.47 -23.62
C LYS A 106 -11.55 -8.51 -22.34
N LEU A 107 -10.83 -7.43 -22.10
CA LEU A 107 -9.93 -7.29 -20.95
C LEU A 107 -10.64 -6.76 -19.70
N ASP A 108 -11.96 -6.69 -19.72
CA ASP A 108 -12.73 -6.35 -18.52
C ASP A 108 -12.38 -7.35 -17.41
N VAL A 109 -11.88 -6.81 -16.33
CA VAL A 109 -11.61 -7.58 -15.12
C VAL A 109 -12.90 -7.53 -14.30
N PRO A 110 -13.53 -8.67 -13.97
CA PRO A 110 -14.64 -8.67 -13.03
C PRO A 110 -14.19 -7.95 -11.76
N GLN A 111 -15.04 -7.10 -11.23
CA GLN A 111 -14.81 -6.50 -9.93
C GLN A 111 -14.90 -7.64 -8.92
N VAL A 112 -13.75 -8.15 -8.50
CA VAL A 112 -13.67 -9.12 -7.42
C VAL A 112 -13.77 -8.32 -6.14
N ASP A 113 -14.70 -8.69 -5.26
CA ASP A 113 -14.80 -8.08 -3.95
C ASP A 113 -13.44 -8.20 -3.24
N PRO A 114 -12.93 -7.10 -2.68
CA PRO A 114 -11.64 -7.12 -2.05
C PRO A 114 -11.66 -8.06 -0.84
N GLU A 115 -10.67 -8.93 -0.76
CA GLU A 115 -10.50 -9.79 0.41
C GLU A 115 -10.24 -8.96 1.66
N TYR A 116 -10.96 -9.25 2.73
CA TYR A 116 -10.77 -8.64 4.04
C TYR A 116 -10.84 -9.70 5.15
N TYR A 117 -10.44 -9.34 6.35
CA TYR A 117 -10.54 -10.20 7.54
C TYR A 117 -11.85 -9.90 8.28
N ARG A 118 -12.54 -10.96 8.67
CA ARG A 118 -13.72 -10.84 9.55
C ARG A 118 -13.27 -10.42 10.96
N PRO A 119 -14.16 -9.87 11.81
CA PRO A 119 -13.79 -9.49 13.18
C PRO A 119 -13.17 -10.65 13.98
N SER A 120 -13.68 -11.88 13.86
CA SER A 120 -13.07 -13.06 14.49
C SER A 120 -11.66 -13.34 13.99
N GLU A 121 -11.40 -13.20 12.68
CA GLU A 121 -10.07 -13.40 12.10
C GLU A 121 -9.07 -12.30 12.53
N ILE A 122 -9.54 -11.08 12.78
CA ILE A 122 -8.68 -10.01 13.37
C ILE A 122 -8.33 -10.34 14.81
N ARG A 123 -9.28 -10.88 15.58
CA ARG A 123 -9.01 -11.37 16.94
C ARG A 123 -7.95 -12.46 16.92
N ASP A 124 -8.11 -13.47 16.06
CA ASP A 124 -7.15 -14.57 15.90
C ASP A 124 -5.74 -14.05 15.52
N LEU A 125 -5.66 -13.01 14.66
CA LEU A 125 -4.40 -12.36 14.31
C LEU A 125 -3.77 -11.65 15.51
N TYR A 126 -4.53 -10.91 16.31
CA TYR A 126 -4.01 -10.20 17.49
C TYR A 126 -3.54 -11.18 18.55
N GLU A 127 -4.34 -12.19 18.88
CA GLU A 127 -3.97 -13.23 19.84
C GLU A 127 -2.71 -13.98 19.38
N THR A 128 -2.62 -14.31 18.09
CA THR A 128 -1.43 -14.94 17.52
C THR A 128 -0.22 -14.00 17.55
N ALA A 129 -0.39 -12.74 17.20
CA ALA A 129 0.70 -11.76 17.21
C ALA A 129 1.21 -11.49 18.63
N ALA A 130 0.33 -11.45 19.63
CA ALA A 130 0.67 -11.29 21.04
C ALA A 130 1.25 -12.56 21.68
N SER A 131 1.09 -13.73 21.04
CA SER A 131 1.50 -15.00 21.60
C SER A 131 3.02 -15.16 21.64
N GLN A 132 3.52 -15.55 22.80
CA GLN A 132 4.91 -15.96 22.98
C GLN A 132 5.14 -17.44 22.62
N ASP A 133 4.12 -18.12 22.08
CA ASP A 133 4.14 -19.55 21.86
C ASP A 133 5.22 -19.99 20.86
N THR A 134 6.04 -20.93 21.32
CA THR A 134 7.20 -21.48 20.60
C THR A 134 6.87 -22.87 20.02
N LYS A 135 5.69 -23.07 19.46
CA LYS A 135 5.21 -24.39 18.97
C LYS A 135 6.19 -25.20 18.11
N HIS A 136 7.33 -24.63 17.69
CA HIS A 136 8.35 -25.33 16.91
C HIS A 136 9.79 -24.98 17.31
N GLY A 137 10.04 -24.63 18.57
CA GLY A 137 11.39 -24.39 19.10
C GLY A 137 12.14 -23.17 18.53
N LYS A 138 11.52 -22.42 17.61
CA LYS A 138 12.06 -21.17 17.07
C LYS A 138 10.98 -20.10 17.15
N ARG A 139 11.23 -19.03 17.90
CA ARG A 139 10.39 -17.83 17.90
C ARG A 139 10.38 -17.24 16.49
N VAL A 140 9.36 -17.56 15.68
CA VAL A 140 9.15 -16.96 14.35
C VAL A 140 8.56 -15.57 14.50
N LEU A 141 7.72 -15.36 15.53
CA LEU A 141 7.06 -14.11 15.85
C LEU A 141 7.86 -13.30 16.86
N TRP A 142 7.59 -12.01 16.90
CA TRP A 142 8.11 -11.05 17.86
C TRP A 142 6.91 -10.27 18.43
N PRO A 143 6.34 -10.75 19.57
CA PRO A 143 5.01 -10.32 20.02
C PRO A 143 4.81 -8.82 20.09
N GLU A 144 5.75 -8.10 20.68
CA GLU A 144 5.65 -6.65 20.90
C GLU A 144 5.59 -5.89 19.55
N ARG A 145 6.42 -6.29 18.60
CA ARG A 145 6.44 -5.72 17.26
C ARG A 145 5.24 -6.16 16.44
N ASP A 146 4.94 -7.45 16.46
CA ASP A 146 3.99 -8.07 15.54
C ASP A 146 2.56 -7.65 15.89
N LEU A 147 2.24 -7.50 17.18
CA LEU A 147 0.97 -6.92 17.64
C LEU A 147 0.85 -5.46 17.22
N ALA A 148 1.90 -4.64 17.44
CA ALA A 148 1.89 -3.24 17.02
C ALA A 148 1.70 -3.10 15.50
N MET A 149 2.43 -3.87 14.69
CA MET A 149 2.28 -3.85 13.22
C MET A 149 0.86 -4.24 12.78
N CYS A 150 0.30 -5.32 13.33
CA CYS A 150 -1.08 -5.73 13.05
C CYS A 150 -2.09 -4.64 13.39
N SER A 151 -1.93 -4.02 14.58
CA SER A 151 -2.84 -2.99 15.08
C SER A 151 -2.81 -1.74 14.20
N PHE A 152 -1.63 -1.28 13.83
CA PHE A 152 -1.48 -0.13 12.93
C PHE A 152 -2.12 -0.38 11.56
N PHE A 153 -2.00 -1.59 11.02
CA PHE A 153 -2.70 -1.95 9.78
C PHE A 153 -4.22 -2.01 9.94
N ALA A 154 -4.70 -2.72 10.97
CA ALA A 154 -6.13 -3.01 11.10
C ALA A 154 -6.94 -1.81 11.57
N VAL A 155 -6.36 -0.92 12.40
CA VAL A 155 -7.05 0.25 12.94
C VAL A 155 -6.89 1.47 12.02
N LEU A 156 -5.66 1.78 11.57
CA LEU A 156 -5.39 2.96 10.76
C LEU A 156 -5.52 2.70 9.24
N GLY A 157 -5.59 1.46 8.83
CA GLY A 157 -5.71 1.08 7.42
C GLY A 157 -4.52 1.55 6.57
N LEU A 158 -3.30 1.51 7.11
CA LEU A 158 -2.09 1.94 6.40
C LEU A 158 -1.87 1.14 5.12
N ARG A 159 -1.27 1.77 4.10
CA ARG A 159 -0.71 1.03 2.97
C ARG A 159 0.58 0.31 3.41
N ALA A 160 0.91 -0.79 2.73
CA ALA A 160 2.16 -1.51 3.01
C ALA A 160 3.39 -0.60 2.95
N SER A 161 3.46 0.28 1.93
CA SER A 161 4.54 1.27 1.81
C SER A 161 4.55 2.27 2.96
N GLU A 162 3.40 2.73 3.41
CA GLU A 162 3.28 3.70 4.51
C GLU A 162 3.78 3.12 5.84
N LEU A 163 3.49 1.86 6.13
CA LEU A 163 4.03 1.20 7.32
C LEU A 163 5.54 0.93 7.18
N ILE A 164 6.00 0.55 5.99
CA ILE A 164 7.43 0.32 5.71
C ILE A 164 8.24 1.60 5.84
N ASP A 165 7.71 2.70 5.30
CA ASP A 165 8.40 4.00 5.24
C ASP A 165 8.29 4.79 6.55
N ALA A 166 7.42 4.35 7.48
CA ALA A 166 7.23 5.02 8.75
C ALA A 166 8.54 5.10 9.57
N ASP A 167 8.85 6.29 10.03
CA ASP A 167 9.95 6.60 10.93
C ASP A 167 9.44 6.89 12.35
N ILE A 168 10.33 6.86 13.33
CA ILE A 168 10.00 7.14 14.73
C ILE A 168 9.35 8.51 14.88
N ASN A 169 9.86 9.53 14.19
CA ASN A 169 9.36 10.91 14.24
C ASN A 169 7.99 11.12 13.57
N TRP A 170 7.44 10.09 12.91
CA TRP A 170 6.09 10.18 12.38
C TRP A 170 5.02 10.18 13.47
N ILE A 171 5.36 9.74 14.68
CA ILE A 171 4.46 9.74 15.84
C ILE A 171 4.85 10.89 16.77
N SER A 172 3.92 11.79 17.02
CA SER A 172 4.14 12.97 17.85
C SER A 172 2.88 13.33 18.65
N ARG A 173 3.05 14.08 19.74
CA ARG A 173 1.94 14.69 20.46
C ARG A 173 1.65 16.08 19.86
N GLU A 174 0.43 16.27 19.44
CA GLU A 174 -0.02 17.52 18.82
C GLU A 174 -1.26 18.06 19.55
N ARG A 175 -1.38 19.39 19.64
CA ARG A 175 -2.61 20.05 20.07
C ARG A 175 -3.49 20.26 18.86
N LEU A 176 -4.72 19.76 18.90
CA LEU A 176 -5.72 20.00 17.87
C LEU A 176 -6.41 21.34 18.16
N ILE A 177 -6.65 22.14 17.12
CA ILE A 177 -7.19 23.50 17.24
C ILE A 177 -8.57 23.52 17.95
N ASP A 178 -9.36 22.46 17.78
CA ASP A 178 -10.72 22.35 18.32
C ASP A 178 -10.79 21.74 19.73
N ASN A 179 -9.64 21.36 20.33
CA ASN A 179 -9.60 20.71 21.62
C ASN A 179 -8.47 21.32 22.48
N ASP A 180 -8.77 22.47 23.07
CA ASP A 180 -7.79 23.38 23.71
C ASP A 180 -7.08 22.77 24.94
N GLU A 181 -7.55 21.62 25.47
CA GLU A 181 -7.05 21.13 26.76
C GLU A 181 -6.19 19.85 26.70
N GLN A 182 -6.22 19.04 25.62
CA GLN A 182 -5.44 17.80 25.59
C GLN A 182 -4.68 17.58 24.29
N ALA A 183 -3.36 17.48 24.40
CA ALA A 183 -2.53 17.02 23.28
C ALA A 183 -2.85 15.55 22.95
N THR A 184 -3.15 15.30 21.66
CA THR A 184 -3.46 13.97 21.11
C THR A 184 -2.25 13.39 20.43
N TRP A 185 -2.05 12.10 20.54
CA TRP A 185 -1.03 11.41 19.74
C TRP A 185 -1.48 11.28 18.29
N MET A 186 -0.63 11.70 17.39
CA MET A 186 -0.88 11.70 15.96
C MET A 186 0.24 10.94 15.24
N MET A 187 -0.14 10.22 14.19
CA MET A 187 0.82 9.66 13.23
C MET A 187 0.73 10.46 11.93
N GLN A 188 1.84 11.03 11.52
CA GLN A 188 1.99 11.73 10.25
C GLN A 188 2.36 10.71 9.16
N VAL A 189 1.53 10.57 8.13
CA VAL A 189 1.71 9.57 7.07
C VAL A 189 1.95 10.26 5.74
N LEU A 190 3.07 9.95 5.12
CA LEU A 190 3.40 10.42 3.77
C LEU A 190 2.77 9.50 2.73
N GLY A 191 1.72 9.98 2.07
CA GLY A 191 1.00 9.25 1.03
C GLY A 191 1.55 9.47 -0.39
N LYS A 192 0.88 8.89 -1.37
CA LYS A 192 1.19 9.07 -2.80
C LYS A 192 1.13 10.55 -3.18
N GLY A 193 2.10 11.02 -3.97
CA GLY A 193 2.21 12.43 -4.38
C GLY A 193 2.67 13.35 -3.24
N ARG A 194 3.41 12.82 -2.26
CA ARG A 194 3.95 13.56 -1.10
C ARG A 194 2.86 14.25 -0.25
N ARG A 195 1.60 13.82 -0.35
CA ARG A 195 0.53 14.33 0.48
C ARG A 195 0.66 13.77 1.89
N ILE A 196 0.72 14.66 2.87
CA ILE A 196 0.76 14.31 4.28
C ILE A 196 -0.66 14.20 4.79
N ARG A 197 -0.99 13.11 5.50
CA ARG A 197 -2.19 13.00 6.31
C ARG A 197 -1.82 12.72 7.75
N ARG A 198 -2.62 13.23 8.66
CA ARG A 198 -2.45 13.06 10.09
C ARG A 198 -3.52 12.11 10.60
N LEU A 199 -3.10 11.04 11.23
CA LEU A 199 -3.97 10.00 11.77
C LEU A 199 -3.89 10.03 13.31
N PRO A 200 -5.01 10.21 14.01
CA PRO A 200 -5.02 10.15 15.47
C PRO A 200 -4.74 8.71 15.93
N LEU A 201 -3.96 8.58 16.99
CA LEU A 201 -3.74 7.30 17.66
C LEU A 201 -4.68 7.17 18.85
N SER A 202 -5.34 6.02 18.95
CA SER A 202 -6.10 5.67 20.14
C SER A 202 -5.14 5.36 21.31
N PRO A 203 -5.63 5.38 22.57
CA PRO A 203 -4.82 4.96 23.72
C PRO A 203 -4.19 3.58 23.52
N GLU A 204 -4.94 2.62 22.95
CA GLU A 204 -4.48 1.25 22.70
C GLU A 204 -3.36 1.20 21.66
N LEU A 205 -3.45 2.01 20.60
CA LEU A 205 -2.37 2.12 19.62
C LEU A 205 -1.12 2.77 20.21
N VAL A 206 -1.27 3.73 21.11
CA VAL A 206 -0.16 4.34 21.82
C VAL A 206 0.51 3.30 22.72
N GLU A 207 -0.27 2.54 23.48
CA GLU A 207 0.21 1.50 24.39
C GLU A 207 1.03 0.42 23.64
N VAL A 208 0.50 -0.17 22.58
CA VAL A 208 1.25 -1.17 21.79
C VAL A 208 2.51 -0.58 21.14
N ASN A 209 2.48 0.70 20.76
CA ASN A 209 3.66 1.36 20.23
C ASN A 209 4.72 1.58 21.31
N GLU A 210 4.35 2.00 22.51
CA GLU A 210 5.27 2.20 23.63
C GLU A 210 5.92 0.87 24.05
N ILE A 211 5.13 -0.21 24.14
CA ILE A 211 5.63 -1.57 24.41
C ILE A 211 6.67 -1.97 23.34
N TRP A 212 6.33 -1.75 22.06
CA TRP A 212 7.25 -2.05 20.97
C TRP A 212 8.52 -1.18 21.02
N GLN A 213 8.41 0.13 21.25
CA GLN A 213 9.57 1.00 21.30
C GLN A 213 10.53 0.62 22.43
N LYS A 214 10.00 0.24 23.58
CA LYS A 214 10.80 -0.25 24.71
C LYS A 214 11.58 -1.51 24.32
N GLU A 215 10.92 -2.52 23.79
CA GLU A 215 11.54 -3.77 23.32
C GLU A 215 12.59 -3.52 22.23
N ARG A 216 12.29 -2.59 21.31
CA ARG A 216 13.21 -2.18 20.25
C ARG A 216 14.48 -1.55 20.83
N GLU A 217 14.36 -0.64 21.80
CA GLU A 217 15.49 0.03 22.44
C GLU A 217 16.35 -0.96 23.24
N GLU A 218 15.75 -1.93 23.90
CA GLU A 218 16.48 -2.98 24.62
C GLU A 218 17.36 -3.82 23.68
N ARG A 219 16.93 -4.04 22.43
CA ARG A 219 17.66 -4.87 21.45
C ARG A 219 18.63 -4.12 20.57
N PHE A 220 18.31 -2.90 20.16
CA PHE A 220 19.06 -2.15 19.15
C PHE A 220 19.62 -0.82 19.68
N GLY A 221 19.36 -0.51 20.95
CA GLY A 221 19.71 0.78 21.53
C GLY A 221 18.72 1.88 21.16
N LYS A 222 18.97 3.08 21.69
CA LYS A 222 18.09 4.25 21.51
C LYS A 222 17.94 4.61 20.05
N ALA A 223 16.67 4.72 19.60
CA ALA A 223 16.33 5.08 18.25
C ALA A 223 16.56 6.57 17.96
N ARG A 224 16.99 6.87 16.75
CA ARG A 224 17.01 8.25 16.20
C ARG A 224 15.65 8.58 15.59
N PRO A 225 15.30 9.87 15.46
CA PRO A 225 14.02 10.28 14.89
C PRO A 225 13.73 9.74 13.48
N ASP A 226 14.77 9.56 12.67
CA ASP A 226 14.71 9.07 11.28
C ASP A 226 14.95 7.56 11.14
N ASP A 227 15.08 6.84 12.26
CA ASP A 227 15.14 5.39 12.22
C ASP A 227 13.75 4.81 11.93
N PRO A 228 13.68 3.62 11.28
CA PRO A 228 12.40 2.96 10.98
C PRO A 228 11.58 2.69 12.23
N LEU A 229 10.28 2.99 12.19
CA LEU A 229 9.34 2.69 13.26
C LEU A 229 9.29 1.18 13.54
N PHE A 230 9.22 0.38 12.48
CA PHE A 230 9.23 -1.09 12.55
C PHE A 230 10.46 -1.66 11.85
N VAL A 231 11.12 -2.60 12.49
CA VAL A 231 12.37 -3.18 12.00
C VAL A 231 12.31 -4.71 11.90
N THR A 232 13.17 -5.26 11.05
CA THR A 232 13.30 -6.70 10.86
C THR A 232 13.87 -7.38 12.10
N LYS A 233 13.47 -8.64 12.33
CA LYS A 233 14.02 -9.49 13.39
C LYS A 233 15.38 -10.03 12.94
N ALA A 234 16.27 -10.22 13.92
CA ALA A 234 17.51 -10.94 13.69
C ALA A 234 17.27 -12.40 13.33
N ASP A 235 18.07 -12.93 12.42
CA ASP A 235 18.16 -14.36 12.11
C ASP A 235 19.62 -14.81 12.10
N SER A 236 19.89 -16.05 11.69
CA SER A 236 21.25 -16.62 11.66
C SER A 236 22.21 -15.93 10.69
N LYS A 237 21.70 -15.11 9.77
CA LYS A 237 22.48 -14.46 8.70
C LYS A 237 22.41 -12.94 8.77
N ASP A 238 21.42 -12.39 9.46
CA ASP A 238 21.15 -10.95 9.52
C ASP A 238 20.90 -10.52 10.99
N PRO A 239 21.64 -9.53 11.51
CA PRO A 239 21.44 -9.01 12.86
C PRO A 239 20.07 -8.33 13.06
N GLY A 240 19.29 -8.13 12.01
CA GLY A 240 17.99 -7.42 12.08
C GLY A 240 18.18 -5.91 12.25
N GLY A 241 17.15 -5.27 12.79
CA GLY A 241 17.16 -3.82 13.01
C GLY A 241 17.02 -2.98 11.73
N LYS A 242 16.74 -3.59 10.59
CA LYS A 242 16.62 -2.91 9.29
C LYS A 242 15.17 -2.59 8.96
N ARG A 243 14.95 -1.56 8.15
CA ARG A 243 13.65 -1.26 7.55
C ARG A 243 13.11 -2.48 6.78
N PHE A 244 11.82 -2.73 6.89
CA PHE A 244 11.18 -3.77 6.10
C PHE A 244 11.29 -3.47 4.60
N THR A 245 11.40 -4.54 3.80
CA THR A 245 11.02 -4.52 2.38
C THR A 245 9.58 -5.03 2.24
N TYR A 246 8.95 -4.80 1.08
CA TYR A 246 7.62 -5.36 0.82
C TYR A 246 7.62 -6.89 0.89
N GLN A 247 8.69 -7.54 0.43
CA GLN A 247 8.83 -9.00 0.48
C GLN A 247 8.88 -9.51 1.92
N ASN A 248 9.65 -8.84 2.80
CA ASN A 248 9.75 -9.21 4.22
C ASN A 248 8.40 -9.02 4.92
N LEU A 249 7.71 -7.91 4.64
CA LEU A 249 6.38 -7.62 5.19
C LEU A 249 5.35 -8.66 4.73
N ARG A 250 5.36 -8.99 3.43
CA ARG A 250 4.47 -10.03 2.87
C ARG A 250 4.76 -11.42 3.45
N TYR A 251 6.04 -11.73 3.65
CA TYR A 251 6.47 -12.98 4.29
C TYR A 251 6.02 -13.04 5.75
N TRP A 252 6.22 -11.97 6.51
CA TRP A 252 5.77 -11.85 7.90
C TRP A 252 4.26 -12.10 8.03
N LEU A 253 3.43 -11.42 7.24
CA LEU A 253 1.98 -11.58 7.30
C LEU A 253 1.54 -13.00 6.90
N ARG A 254 2.22 -13.61 5.92
CA ARG A 254 1.96 -15.00 5.52
C ARG A 254 2.24 -15.98 6.67
N ILE A 255 3.32 -15.77 7.42
CA ILE A 255 3.63 -16.60 8.60
C ILE A 255 2.59 -16.41 9.68
N LEU A 256 2.20 -15.16 9.96
CA LEU A 256 1.18 -14.85 10.95
C LEU A 256 -0.16 -15.49 10.59
N ASN A 257 -0.65 -15.33 9.36
CA ASN A 257 -1.86 -15.98 8.87
C ASN A 257 -1.81 -17.51 9.04
N ARG A 258 -0.67 -18.13 8.70
CA ARG A 258 -0.51 -19.57 8.80
C ARG A 258 -0.58 -20.06 10.25
N ILE A 259 0.05 -19.33 11.19
CA ILE A 259 0.02 -19.69 12.61
C ILE A 259 -1.39 -19.50 13.20
N ALA A 260 -2.08 -18.44 12.80
CA ALA A 260 -3.47 -18.18 13.16
C ALA A 260 -4.49 -19.13 12.49
N GLY A 261 -4.06 -20.04 11.61
CA GLY A 261 -4.96 -20.95 10.89
C GLY A 261 -5.80 -20.26 9.80
N LEU A 262 -5.38 -19.08 9.36
CA LEU A 262 -6.11 -18.25 8.39
C LEU A 262 -5.59 -18.44 6.96
N ARG A 263 -6.42 -18.06 5.98
CA ARG A 263 -6.01 -18.00 4.58
C ARG A 263 -4.89 -16.99 4.39
N ASP A 264 -4.00 -17.28 3.44
CA ASP A 264 -2.94 -16.35 3.04
C ASP A 264 -3.54 -15.12 2.33
N ARG A 265 -3.54 -13.97 2.99
CA ARG A 265 -3.99 -12.67 2.48
C ARG A 265 -2.85 -11.67 2.42
N SER A 266 -3.00 -10.66 1.57
CA SER A 266 -2.00 -9.61 1.41
C SER A 266 -2.12 -8.51 2.48
N PRO A 267 -1.10 -7.68 2.69
CA PRO A 267 -1.22 -6.49 3.56
C PRO A 267 -2.35 -5.55 3.14
N HIS A 268 -2.71 -5.56 1.85
CA HIS A 268 -3.83 -4.77 1.34
C HIS A 268 -5.18 -5.22 1.91
N SER A 269 -5.31 -6.51 2.21
CA SER A 269 -6.52 -7.07 2.85
C SER A 269 -6.74 -6.53 4.27
N LEU A 270 -5.67 -6.27 5.05
CA LEU A 270 -5.79 -5.60 6.36
C LEU A 270 -6.31 -4.17 6.22
N ARG A 271 -5.85 -3.45 5.22
CA ARG A 271 -6.36 -2.11 4.92
C ARG A 271 -7.84 -2.14 4.47
N HIS A 272 -8.23 -3.11 3.64
CA HIS A 272 -9.64 -3.30 3.29
C HIS A 272 -10.49 -3.62 4.53
N THR A 273 -9.95 -4.40 5.45
CA THR A 273 -10.59 -4.70 6.73
C THR A 273 -10.92 -3.43 7.51
N ALA A 274 -9.94 -2.51 7.65
CA ALA A 274 -10.19 -1.22 8.30
C ALA A 274 -11.35 -0.46 7.64
N GLY A 275 -11.36 -0.39 6.30
CA GLY A 275 -12.44 0.28 5.56
C GLY A 275 -13.81 -0.38 5.74
N VAL A 276 -13.88 -1.72 5.67
CA VAL A 276 -15.12 -2.48 5.84
C VAL A 276 -15.66 -2.36 7.26
N GLN A 277 -14.79 -2.46 8.28
CA GLN A 277 -15.22 -2.32 9.68
C GLN A 277 -15.75 -0.92 9.96
N LEU A 278 -15.03 0.13 9.55
CA LEU A 278 -15.50 1.50 9.72
C LEU A 278 -16.84 1.75 9.03
N ALA A 279 -17.03 1.21 7.83
CA ALA A 279 -18.33 1.29 7.14
C ALA A 279 -19.43 0.55 7.89
N SER A 280 -19.13 -0.63 8.45
CA SER A 280 -20.07 -1.41 9.26
C SER A 280 -20.40 -0.73 10.58
N ASP A 281 -19.45 0.03 11.15
CA ASP A 281 -19.65 0.83 12.36
C ASP A 281 -20.40 2.16 12.06
N GLY A 282 -20.87 2.36 10.83
CA GLY A 282 -21.65 3.53 10.41
C GLY A 282 -20.83 4.82 10.21
N VAL A 283 -19.52 4.71 10.09
CA VAL A 283 -18.65 5.86 9.85
C VAL A 283 -18.93 6.45 8.46
N PRO A 284 -19.14 7.77 8.33
CA PRO A 284 -19.38 8.40 7.04
C PRO A 284 -18.26 8.12 6.03
N ILE A 285 -18.63 7.89 4.77
CA ILE A 285 -17.69 7.49 3.71
C ILE A 285 -16.57 8.51 3.49
N ASN A 286 -16.84 9.80 3.66
CA ASN A 286 -15.84 10.86 3.56
C ASN A 286 -14.78 10.76 4.68
N ALA A 287 -15.17 10.42 5.91
CA ALA A 287 -14.24 10.18 7.01
C ALA A 287 -13.37 8.93 6.77
N ILE A 288 -13.98 7.84 6.27
CA ILE A 288 -13.25 6.64 5.86
C ILE A 288 -12.23 6.97 4.76
N GLN A 289 -12.64 7.72 3.74
CA GLN A 289 -11.76 8.13 2.65
C GLN A 289 -10.61 9.01 3.13
N SER A 290 -10.86 9.92 4.07
CA SER A 290 -9.84 10.78 4.68
C SER A 290 -8.84 9.95 5.48
N LEU A 291 -9.31 9.02 6.32
CA LEU A 291 -8.46 8.13 7.11
C LEU A 291 -7.61 7.24 6.19
N LEU A 292 -8.21 6.63 5.18
CA LEU A 292 -7.51 5.75 4.25
C LEU A 292 -6.64 6.53 3.22
N GLY A 293 -6.88 7.81 2.98
CA GLY A 293 -6.15 8.60 1.99
C GLY A 293 -6.39 8.12 0.56
N HIS A 294 -7.67 7.99 0.15
CA HIS A 294 -8.04 7.68 -1.22
C HIS A 294 -7.90 8.92 -2.10
N ALA A 295 -7.12 8.81 -3.20
CA ALA A 295 -6.72 9.93 -4.07
C ALA A 295 -7.85 10.54 -4.93
N ASN A 296 -9.06 9.99 -4.93
CA ASN A 296 -10.17 10.40 -5.80
C ASN A 296 -11.16 11.36 -5.13
N ILE A 297 -10.67 12.34 -4.39
CA ILE A 297 -11.44 13.53 -4.10
C ILE A 297 -10.63 14.72 -4.57
N SER A 298 -10.99 15.23 -5.74
CA SER A 298 -10.62 16.58 -6.15
C SER A 298 -11.21 17.53 -5.12
N THR A 299 -10.37 18.41 -4.62
CA THR A 299 -10.64 19.56 -3.76
C THR A 299 -10.56 19.32 -2.26
N THR A 300 -9.61 19.92 -1.72
CA THR A 300 -9.63 20.92 -0.66
C THR A 300 -8.88 20.54 0.59
N SER A 301 -7.74 21.22 0.75
CA SER A 301 -6.94 21.34 1.97
C SER A 301 -7.70 21.83 3.20
N ILE A 302 -8.92 22.29 3.05
CA ILE A 302 -9.79 22.81 4.13
C ILE A 302 -10.35 21.66 5.00
N TYR A 303 -10.54 20.45 4.44
CA TYR A 303 -11.07 19.32 5.21
C TYR A 303 -10.03 18.59 6.08
N THR A 304 -8.75 18.84 5.91
CA THR A 304 -7.69 18.23 6.73
C THR A 304 -7.62 18.79 8.15
N GLU A 305 -8.09 20.01 8.39
CA GLU A 305 -8.12 20.61 9.73
C GLU A 305 -9.39 20.26 10.52
N LEU A 306 -10.55 20.18 9.86
CA LEU A 306 -11.81 19.77 10.48
C LEU A 306 -11.88 18.27 10.82
N ALA A 307 -11.14 17.43 10.10
CA ALA A 307 -11.17 15.97 10.28
C ALA A 307 -10.42 15.48 11.54
N GLY A 308 -9.58 16.28 12.17
CA GLY A 308 -8.75 15.83 13.30
C GLY A 308 -9.58 15.37 14.50
N GLY A 309 -10.53 16.17 14.95
CA GLY A 309 -11.39 15.84 16.10
C GLY A 309 -12.37 14.69 15.82
N GLU A 310 -12.99 14.67 14.64
CA GLU A 310 -13.89 13.58 14.23
C GLU A 310 -13.14 12.25 14.08
N LEU A 311 -11.93 12.25 13.50
CA LEU A 311 -11.13 11.04 13.33
C LEU A 311 -10.68 10.43 14.64
N VAL A 312 -10.47 11.21 15.71
CA VAL A 312 -10.19 10.67 17.05
C VAL A 312 -11.33 9.76 17.52
N GLY A 313 -12.58 10.22 17.37
CA GLY A 313 -13.77 9.42 17.71
C GLY A 313 -13.89 8.16 16.85
N VAL A 314 -13.61 8.26 15.56
CA VAL A 314 -13.63 7.15 14.60
C VAL A 314 -12.61 6.07 14.96
N VAL A 315 -11.36 6.45 15.22
CA VAL A 315 -10.29 5.49 15.57
C VAL A 315 -10.58 4.82 16.90
N LYS A 316 -10.98 5.58 17.93
CA LYS A 316 -11.31 5.03 19.25
C LYS A 316 -12.47 4.03 19.22
N LYS A 317 -13.48 4.25 18.39
CA LYS A 317 -14.70 3.43 18.31
C LYS A 317 -14.62 2.32 17.27
N SER A 318 -13.55 2.22 16.48
CA SER A 318 -13.44 1.18 15.46
C SER A 318 -13.45 -0.21 16.08
N GLY A 319 -14.13 -1.16 15.46
CA GLY A 319 -14.20 -2.55 15.94
C GLY A 319 -12.82 -3.18 16.09
N ALA A 320 -11.87 -2.87 15.21
CA ALA A 320 -10.48 -3.32 15.34
C ALA A 320 -9.78 -2.77 16.58
N ASN A 321 -10.03 -1.52 16.96
CA ASN A 321 -9.47 -0.92 18.17
C ASN A 321 -10.08 -1.54 19.45
N THR A 322 -11.37 -1.84 19.42
CA THR A 322 -12.03 -2.54 20.54
C THR A 322 -11.41 -3.92 20.75
N LEU A 323 -11.21 -4.70 19.68
CA LEU A 323 -10.56 -6.01 19.75
C LEU A 323 -9.11 -5.91 20.26
N LEU A 324 -8.38 -4.85 19.88
CA LEU A 324 -7.05 -4.59 20.41
C LEU A 324 -7.08 -4.36 21.94
N GLY A 325 -8.01 -3.53 22.41
CA GLY A 325 -8.18 -3.29 23.84
C GLY A 325 -8.52 -4.57 24.64
N ASP A 326 -9.32 -5.47 24.07
CA ASP A 326 -9.64 -6.76 24.67
C ASP A 326 -8.39 -7.67 24.74
N THR A 327 -7.57 -7.68 23.69
CA THR A 327 -6.30 -8.44 23.66
C THR A 327 -5.31 -7.96 24.73
N LEU A 328 -5.17 -6.64 24.89
CA LEU A 328 -4.27 -6.05 25.88
C LEU A 328 -4.69 -6.35 27.33
N LYS A 329 -5.98 -6.47 27.62
CA LYS A 329 -6.50 -6.80 28.96
C LYS A 329 -6.38 -8.28 29.28
N GLY A 330 -6.27 -9.15 28.29
CA GLY A 330 -6.14 -10.60 28.43
C GLY A 330 -4.69 -11.09 28.45
N SER A 331 -3.75 -10.19 28.19
CA SER A 331 -2.29 -10.44 28.24
C SER A 331 -1.71 -10.03 29.58
#